data_f0e6fec73f9c70b20f682b717c1272ab
#
_entry.id   f0e6fec73f9c70b20f682b717c1272ab
#
_cell.length_a   1.000
_cell.length_b   1.000
_cell.length_c   1.000
_cell.angle_alpha   90.00
_cell.angle_beta   90.00
_cell.angle_gamma   90.00
#
_symmetry.space_group_name_H-M   'P 1'
#
loop_
_entity.id
_entity.type
_entity.pdbx_description
1 polymer ?
#
loop_
_entity_poly.entity_id
_entity_poly.type
_entity_poly.pdbx_seq_one_letter_code
_entity_poly.pdbx_strand_id
1 'polypeptide(L)'
;MAFKIAYGAGHYLHEAGKRLPRQLDANETREWTLNDRVARYFAEAAAQYENVELIRTDDPTGQTEVGLQDRCDDANEFNVDFALSIHHNAGANLTEAGGIEAYSYYRSKQGAAYRDAIYDACLAAGGLRGNRAAPKKEAGFHVLKYTYMPAVLMEYGFMDSLVDAPVILQEAYSKRMAYATMDGIANVAGLKKKASTASENVPVPSAKKESNYTLDKFIQDVQAATGSEVDGIAGPETIGNTVTVSAYINQTHEVVAPIQRRLAALGYDIVGEPDGEAGPKFEAAVKAFQEDHHCRVDGEITAKNKTWQKLLNML
;
A
#
# COMPACT_ATOMS: atom_id res chain seq x y z
N MET A 1 23.13 -6.95 -15.03
CA MET A 1 22.18 -6.27 -15.96
C MET A 1 21.04 -5.78 -15.10
N ALA A 2 20.40 -4.68 -15.49
CA ALA A 2 19.21 -4.21 -14.80
C ALA A 2 18.01 -5.12 -15.10
N PHE A 3 17.14 -5.33 -14.12
CA PHE A 3 15.84 -5.97 -14.31
C PHE A 3 14.85 -4.92 -14.81
N LYS A 4 14.32 -5.14 -15.99
CA LYS A 4 13.48 -4.18 -16.69
C LYS A 4 12.00 -4.50 -16.50
N ILE A 5 11.20 -3.51 -16.11
CA ILE A 5 9.77 -3.66 -15.92
C ILE A 5 9.01 -2.66 -16.79
N ALA A 6 8.17 -3.17 -17.68
CA ALA A 6 7.14 -2.37 -18.35
C ALA A 6 5.93 -2.26 -17.41
N TYR A 7 5.36 -1.06 -17.25
CA TYR A 7 4.15 -0.85 -16.47
C TYR A 7 3.28 0.24 -17.08
N GLY A 8 1.97 0.15 -16.90
CA GLY A 8 1.08 1.16 -17.43
C GLY A 8 -0.25 1.21 -16.69
N ALA A 9 -0.78 2.44 -16.54
CA ALA A 9 -2.15 2.68 -16.13
C ALA A 9 -3.10 2.26 -17.26
N GLY A 10 -4.08 1.43 -16.94
CA GLY A 10 -5.12 1.04 -17.87
C GLY A 10 -5.98 2.24 -18.26
N HIS A 11 -6.50 2.22 -19.48
CA HIS A 11 -7.36 3.26 -20.04
C HIS A 11 -6.67 4.63 -20.24
N TYR A 12 -7.48 5.69 -20.38
CA TYR A 12 -7.09 7.10 -20.38
C TYR A 12 -8.24 7.95 -19.80
N LEU A 13 -8.02 9.24 -19.55
CA LEU A 13 -8.97 10.10 -18.82
C LEU A 13 -10.35 10.22 -19.48
N HIS A 14 -10.40 10.14 -20.81
CA HIS A 14 -11.61 10.41 -21.56
C HIS A 14 -12.35 9.14 -22.03
N GLU A 15 -11.90 7.96 -21.60
CA GLU A 15 -12.55 6.71 -21.99
C GLU A 15 -13.97 6.61 -21.41
N ALA A 16 -14.93 6.37 -22.29
CA ALA A 16 -16.33 6.36 -21.92
C ALA A 16 -16.65 5.23 -20.91
N GLY A 17 -17.40 5.53 -19.87
CA GLY A 17 -17.85 4.53 -18.89
C GLY A 17 -16.81 4.11 -17.86
N LYS A 18 -15.51 4.45 -18.04
CA LYS A 18 -14.43 4.07 -17.14
C LYS A 18 -14.30 5.03 -15.96
N ARG A 19 -15.20 4.91 -14.99
CA ARG A 19 -15.32 5.80 -13.80
C ARG A 19 -16.15 5.17 -12.69
N LEU A 20 -15.99 5.68 -11.47
CA LEU A 20 -16.87 5.34 -10.37
C LEU A 20 -18.31 5.84 -10.65
N PRO A 21 -19.34 5.08 -10.21
CA PRO A 21 -20.71 5.56 -10.19
C PRO A 21 -20.86 6.79 -9.30
N ARG A 22 -21.69 7.76 -9.73
CA ARG A 22 -21.93 9.00 -9.00
C ARG A 22 -22.48 8.78 -7.58
N GLN A 23 -23.16 7.67 -7.36
CA GLN A 23 -23.68 7.27 -6.05
C GLN A 23 -22.59 6.96 -5.02
N LEU A 24 -21.41 6.56 -5.48
CA LEU A 24 -20.28 6.20 -4.64
C LEU A 24 -19.19 7.29 -4.61
N ASP A 25 -19.13 8.10 -5.65
CA ASP A 25 -18.22 9.24 -5.75
C ASP A 25 -18.86 10.36 -6.57
N ALA A 26 -19.18 11.48 -5.91
CA ALA A 26 -19.78 12.65 -6.56
C ALA A 26 -18.92 13.24 -7.68
N ASN A 27 -17.61 13.02 -7.64
CA ASN A 27 -16.66 13.49 -8.65
C ASN A 27 -16.58 12.55 -9.86
N GLU A 28 -17.19 11.36 -9.78
CA GLU A 28 -17.11 10.33 -10.82
C GLU A 28 -15.66 10.07 -11.24
N THR A 29 -14.77 9.87 -10.25
CA THR A 29 -13.33 9.67 -10.46
C THR A 29 -13.08 8.62 -11.53
N ARG A 30 -12.23 8.96 -12.50
CA ARG A 30 -11.90 8.10 -13.63
C ARG A 30 -11.06 6.91 -13.20
N GLU A 31 -11.27 5.75 -13.83
CA GLU A 31 -10.44 4.56 -13.62
C GLU A 31 -8.97 4.88 -13.85
N TRP A 32 -8.65 5.57 -14.94
CA TRP A 32 -7.27 5.98 -15.21
C TRP A 32 -6.65 6.79 -14.07
N THR A 33 -7.40 7.68 -13.41
CA THR A 33 -6.89 8.47 -12.27
C THR A 33 -6.46 7.58 -11.10
N LEU A 34 -7.22 6.52 -10.81
CA LEU A 34 -6.86 5.53 -9.78
C LEU A 34 -5.64 4.70 -10.23
N ASN A 35 -5.65 4.25 -11.49
CA ASN A 35 -4.57 3.45 -12.08
C ASN A 35 -3.26 4.25 -12.12
N ASP A 36 -3.29 5.52 -12.56
CA ASP A 36 -2.14 6.42 -12.58
C ASP A 36 -1.55 6.65 -11.19
N ARG A 37 -2.41 6.81 -10.18
CA ARG A 37 -1.97 6.96 -8.80
C ARG A 37 -1.16 5.74 -8.34
N VAL A 38 -1.63 4.53 -8.63
CA VAL A 38 -0.87 3.30 -8.36
C VAL A 38 0.41 3.27 -9.19
N ALA A 39 0.36 3.64 -10.47
CA ALA A 39 1.54 3.63 -11.35
C ALA A 39 2.65 4.57 -10.88
N ARG A 40 2.30 5.77 -10.40
CA ARG A 40 3.27 6.73 -9.83
C ARG A 40 3.93 6.17 -8.56
N TYR A 41 3.14 5.64 -7.64
CA TYR A 41 3.69 5.04 -6.43
C TYR A 41 4.47 3.75 -6.71
N PHE A 42 4.12 3.01 -7.77
CA PHE A 42 4.90 1.86 -8.21
C PHE A 42 6.32 2.28 -8.66
N ALA A 43 6.44 3.39 -9.38
CA ALA A 43 7.74 3.94 -9.76
C ALA A 43 8.56 4.38 -8.53
N GLU A 44 7.92 4.99 -7.53
CA GLU A 44 8.59 5.32 -6.25
C GLU A 44 9.06 4.05 -5.52
N ALA A 45 8.24 3.00 -5.48
CA ALA A 45 8.59 1.74 -4.85
C ALA A 45 9.76 1.06 -5.57
N ALA A 46 9.74 1.02 -6.90
CA ALA A 46 10.80 0.44 -7.71
C ALA A 46 12.14 1.16 -7.54
N ALA A 47 12.13 2.46 -7.31
CA ALA A 47 13.33 3.24 -7.04
C ALA A 47 14.06 2.81 -5.75
N GLN A 48 13.40 2.05 -4.86
CA GLN A 48 14.02 1.48 -3.65
C GLN A 48 14.82 0.21 -3.92
N TYR A 49 14.76 -0.36 -5.14
CA TYR A 49 15.46 -1.58 -5.49
C TYR A 49 16.70 -1.32 -6.32
N GLU A 50 17.71 -2.18 -6.14
CA GLU A 50 18.94 -2.15 -6.92
C GLU A 50 18.67 -2.67 -8.34
N ASN A 51 19.30 -2.02 -9.31
CA ASN A 51 19.31 -2.49 -10.71
C ASN A 51 17.92 -2.73 -11.31
N VAL A 52 16.94 -1.90 -10.99
CA VAL A 52 15.62 -1.89 -11.61
C VAL A 52 15.52 -0.72 -12.58
N GLU A 53 15.03 -1.00 -13.78
CA GLU A 53 14.73 -0.03 -14.84
C GLU A 53 13.25 -0.11 -15.19
N LEU A 54 12.59 1.05 -15.32
CA LEU A 54 11.16 1.14 -15.57
C LEU A 54 10.88 1.76 -16.94
N ILE A 55 9.89 1.20 -17.62
CA ILE A 55 9.36 1.72 -18.89
C ILE A 55 7.86 1.86 -18.75
N ARG A 56 7.35 3.10 -18.85
CA ARG A 56 5.93 3.37 -18.79
C ARG A 56 5.31 3.25 -20.17
N THR A 57 4.24 2.45 -20.32
CA THR A 57 3.61 2.11 -21.60
C THR A 57 2.26 2.80 -21.84
N ASP A 58 1.80 3.67 -20.96
CA ASP A 58 0.65 4.55 -21.16
C ASP A 58 1.11 6.02 -21.26
N ASP A 59 0.22 6.90 -21.69
CA ASP A 59 0.45 8.35 -21.61
C ASP A 59 0.35 8.81 -20.14
N PRO A 60 1.46 9.27 -19.51
CA PRO A 60 1.47 9.68 -18.11
C PRO A 60 0.62 10.92 -17.83
N THR A 61 0.15 11.62 -18.86
CA THR A 61 -0.79 12.74 -18.72
C THR A 61 -2.25 12.29 -18.77
N GLY A 62 -2.50 11.07 -19.26
CA GLY A 62 -3.83 10.49 -19.47
C GLY A 62 -4.66 11.18 -20.55
N GLN A 63 -4.09 12.11 -21.31
CA GLN A 63 -4.83 12.85 -22.32
C GLN A 63 -5.00 12.06 -23.61
N THR A 64 -4.03 11.19 -23.91
CA THR A 64 -3.98 10.42 -25.16
C THR A 64 -4.18 8.93 -24.87
N GLU A 65 -5.03 8.29 -25.65
CA GLU A 65 -5.14 6.84 -25.62
C GLU A 65 -3.91 6.21 -26.30
N VAL A 66 -3.19 5.36 -25.56
CA VAL A 66 -2.16 4.47 -26.11
C VAL A 66 -2.81 3.12 -26.34
N GLY A 67 -2.82 2.66 -27.60
CA GLY A 67 -3.44 1.41 -28.01
C GLY A 67 -2.87 0.18 -27.29
N LEU A 68 -3.68 -0.86 -27.10
CA LEU A 68 -3.23 -2.07 -26.41
C LEU A 68 -2.04 -2.74 -27.12
N GLN A 69 -2.01 -2.68 -28.45
CA GLN A 69 -0.90 -3.23 -29.24
C GLN A 69 0.37 -2.40 -29.06
N ASP A 70 0.26 -1.07 -29.08
CA ASP A 70 1.41 -0.17 -28.89
C ASP A 70 2.05 -0.39 -27.52
N ARG A 71 1.24 -0.57 -26.47
CA ARG A 71 1.73 -0.92 -25.11
C ARG A 71 2.51 -2.24 -25.09
N CYS A 72 2.06 -3.23 -25.85
CA CYS A 72 2.77 -4.50 -25.98
C CYS A 72 4.05 -4.35 -26.78
N ASP A 73 4.01 -3.60 -27.88
CA ASP A 73 5.14 -3.38 -28.77
C ASP A 73 6.26 -2.63 -28.03
N ASP A 74 5.93 -1.60 -27.25
CA ASP A 74 6.89 -0.91 -26.38
C ASP A 74 7.57 -1.88 -25.41
N ALA A 75 6.80 -2.69 -24.67
CA ALA A 75 7.35 -3.67 -23.73
C ALA A 75 8.26 -4.70 -24.45
N ASN A 76 7.86 -5.16 -25.63
CA ASN A 76 8.59 -6.14 -26.43
C ASN A 76 9.88 -5.56 -27.03
N GLU A 77 9.82 -4.32 -27.57
CA GLU A 77 10.97 -3.64 -28.18
C GLU A 77 12.07 -3.35 -27.14
N PHE A 78 11.67 -2.91 -25.95
CA PHE A 78 12.61 -2.66 -24.84
C PHE A 78 13.14 -3.95 -24.19
N ASN A 79 12.67 -5.13 -24.61
CA ASN A 79 13.05 -6.43 -24.05
C ASN A 79 13.00 -6.41 -22.52
N VAL A 80 11.83 -6.07 -21.95
CA VAL A 80 11.66 -6.06 -20.51
C VAL A 80 11.56 -7.47 -19.94
N ASP A 81 11.87 -7.63 -18.66
CA ASP A 81 11.83 -8.93 -17.97
C ASP A 81 10.44 -9.25 -17.42
N PHE A 82 9.62 -8.21 -17.17
CA PHE A 82 8.28 -8.33 -16.63
C PHE A 82 7.38 -7.18 -17.09
N ALA A 83 6.08 -7.45 -17.30
CA ALA A 83 5.07 -6.45 -17.66
C ALA A 83 3.91 -6.41 -16.66
N LEU A 84 3.52 -5.20 -16.22
CA LEU A 84 2.44 -4.92 -15.29
C LEU A 84 1.37 -4.01 -15.90
N SER A 85 0.13 -4.49 -15.95
CA SER A 85 -1.03 -3.67 -16.30
C SER A 85 -1.84 -3.34 -15.05
N ILE A 86 -2.12 -2.07 -14.81
CA ILE A 86 -2.72 -1.55 -13.58
C ILE A 86 -4.15 -1.11 -13.86
N HIS A 87 -5.12 -1.71 -13.16
CA HIS A 87 -6.54 -1.48 -13.35
C HIS A 87 -7.32 -1.43 -12.03
N HIS A 88 -8.57 -0.92 -12.12
CA HIS A 88 -9.61 -1.07 -11.11
C HIS A 88 -10.86 -1.64 -11.78
N ASN A 89 -11.40 -2.67 -11.17
CA ASN A 89 -12.47 -3.49 -11.73
C ASN A 89 -13.86 -2.82 -11.66
N ALA A 90 -14.80 -3.42 -12.36
CA ALA A 90 -16.21 -3.09 -12.27
C ALA A 90 -17.05 -4.38 -12.42
N GLY A 91 -18.34 -4.31 -12.08
CA GLY A 91 -19.27 -5.45 -12.13
C GLY A 91 -19.74 -5.92 -10.74
N ALA A 92 -19.48 -5.14 -9.70
CA ALA A 92 -20.05 -5.33 -8.37
C ALA A 92 -21.52 -4.89 -8.33
N ASN A 93 -21.96 -4.04 -9.28
CA ASN A 93 -23.34 -3.58 -9.43
C ASN A 93 -23.94 -2.97 -8.15
N LEU A 94 -23.19 -2.10 -7.48
CA LEU A 94 -23.59 -1.45 -6.23
C LEU A 94 -23.96 -2.45 -5.12
N THR A 95 -23.21 -3.54 -5.00
CA THR A 95 -23.30 -4.51 -3.92
C THR A 95 -22.02 -4.54 -3.10
N GLU A 96 -21.94 -5.40 -2.09
CA GLU A 96 -20.72 -5.66 -1.32
C GLU A 96 -19.75 -6.62 -2.03
N ALA A 97 -20.05 -7.04 -3.26
CA ALA A 97 -19.12 -7.82 -4.06
C ALA A 97 -17.87 -6.99 -4.37
N GLY A 98 -16.69 -7.60 -4.26
CA GLY A 98 -15.45 -6.85 -4.49
C GLY A 98 -14.19 -7.63 -4.14
N GLY A 99 -13.11 -6.88 -3.96
CA GLY A 99 -11.77 -7.38 -3.65
C GLY A 99 -10.79 -7.23 -4.81
N ILE A 100 -9.50 -7.37 -4.51
CA ILE A 100 -8.46 -7.37 -5.55
C ILE A 100 -8.52 -8.65 -6.36
N GLU A 101 -8.22 -8.54 -7.65
CA GLU A 101 -8.06 -9.69 -8.56
C GLU A 101 -6.75 -9.56 -9.34
N ALA A 102 -6.14 -10.69 -9.64
CA ALA A 102 -4.89 -10.74 -10.39
C ALA A 102 -4.99 -11.75 -11.55
N TYR A 103 -4.48 -11.37 -12.70
CA TYR A 103 -4.58 -12.15 -13.92
C TYR A 103 -3.22 -12.39 -14.55
N SER A 104 -2.99 -13.64 -15.02
CA SER A 104 -1.89 -14.00 -15.90
C SER A 104 -2.43 -14.62 -17.21
N TYR A 105 -1.59 -14.72 -18.22
CA TYR A 105 -1.98 -15.43 -19.45
C TYR A 105 -2.15 -16.93 -19.19
N TYR A 106 -3.03 -17.58 -19.95
CA TYR A 106 -3.33 -19.00 -19.86
C TYR A 106 -2.07 -19.86 -19.86
N ARG A 107 -1.91 -20.75 -18.87
CA ARG A 107 -0.80 -21.71 -18.75
C ARG A 107 0.59 -21.07 -18.68
N SER A 108 0.71 -19.77 -18.47
CA SER A 108 1.98 -19.10 -18.24
C SER A 108 2.46 -19.42 -16.81
N LYS A 109 3.38 -20.36 -16.65
CA LYS A 109 3.92 -20.73 -15.34
C LYS A 109 4.63 -19.56 -14.65
N GLN A 110 5.42 -18.80 -15.40
CA GLN A 110 6.12 -17.62 -14.86
C GLN A 110 5.13 -16.48 -14.55
N GLY A 111 4.19 -16.19 -15.47
CA GLY A 111 3.13 -15.20 -15.21
C GLY A 111 2.30 -15.57 -13.98
N ALA A 112 1.97 -16.83 -13.76
CA ALA A 112 1.25 -17.29 -12.58
C ALA A 112 2.06 -17.11 -11.29
N ALA A 113 3.38 -17.35 -11.31
CA ALA A 113 4.24 -17.14 -10.14
C ALA A 113 4.27 -15.65 -9.73
N TYR A 114 4.41 -14.72 -10.69
CA TYR A 114 4.33 -13.28 -10.41
C TYR A 114 2.93 -12.88 -9.94
N ARG A 115 1.87 -13.32 -10.64
CA ARG A 115 0.47 -13.07 -10.23
C ARG A 115 0.23 -13.44 -8.78
N ASP A 116 0.63 -14.64 -8.40
CA ASP A 116 0.39 -15.18 -7.08
C ASP A 116 1.19 -14.40 -6.00
N ALA A 117 2.45 -14.13 -6.25
CA ALA A 117 3.31 -13.37 -5.35
C ALA A 117 2.82 -11.92 -5.16
N ILE A 118 2.43 -11.24 -6.25
CA ILE A 118 1.89 -9.87 -6.19
C ILE A 118 0.57 -9.85 -5.42
N TYR A 119 -0.36 -10.76 -5.74
CA TYR A 119 -1.64 -10.86 -5.06
C TYR A 119 -1.46 -11.08 -3.55
N ASP A 120 -0.62 -12.05 -3.16
CA ASP A 120 -0.38 -12.39 -1.75
C ASP A 120 0.30 -11.23 -1.00
N ALA A 121 1.26 -10.53 -1.63
CA ALA A 121 1.89 -9.34 -1.06
C ALA A 121 0.86 -8.20 -0.87
N CYS A 122 0.00 -7.95 -1.84
CA CYS A 122 -1.07 -6.95 -1.73
C CYS A 122 -2.04 -7.29 -0.59
N LEU A 123 -2.45 -8.55 -0.44
CA LEU A 123 -3.30 -8.96 0.69
C LEU A 123 -2.60 -8.80 2.04
N ALA A 124 -1.32 -9.18 2.12
CA ALA A 124 -0.53 -9.02 3.33
C ALA A 124 -0.38 -7.55 3.74
N ALA A 125 -0.31 -6.65 2.76
CA ALA A 125 -0.28 -5.21 2.97
C ALA A 125 -1.66 -4.57 3.26
N GLY A 126 -2.70 -5.36 3.51
CA GLY A 126 -4.05 -4.85 3.77
C GLY A 126 -4.87 -4.53 2.52
N GLY A 127 -4.57 -5.19 1.41
CA GLY A 127 -5.41 -5.15 0.22
C GLY A 127 -6.80 -5.74 0.44
N LEU A 128 -7.75 -5.32 -0.36
CA LEU A 128 -9.13 -5.75 -0.29
C LEU A 128 -9.26 -7.23 -0.62
N ARG A 129 -9.54 -8.06 0.40
CA ARG A 129 -9.75 -9.51 0.20
C ARG A 129 -11.02 -9.79 -0.59
N GLY A 130 -12.09 -9.03 -0.32
CA GLY A 130 -13.40 -9.22 -0.93
C GLY A 130 -13.98 -10.62 -0.75
N ASN A 131 -14.95 -10.95 -1.60
CA ASN A 131 -15.72 -12.19 -1.56
C ASN A 131 -15.65 -12.99 -2.89
N ARG A 132 -14.62 -12.75 -3.72
CA ARG A 132 -14.43 -13.49 -4.98
C ARG A 132 -13.90 -14.89 -4.70
N ALA A 133 -14.58 -15.92 -5.26
CA ALA A 133 -14.21 -17.31 -5.04
C ALA A 133 -12.83 -17.70 -5.62
N ALA A 134 -12.44 -17.04 -6.72
CA ALA A 134 -11.17 -17.26 -7.39
C ALA A 134 -10.56 -15.93 -7.83
N PRO A 135 -9.86 -15.22 -6.93
CA PRO A 135 -9.29 -13.90 -7.26
C PRO A 135 -8.00 -13.98 -8.10
N LYS A 136 -7.31 -15.09 -8.09
CA LYS A 136 -6.14 -15.38 -8.93
C LYS A 136 -6.62 -16.12 -10.18
N LYS A 137 -6.50 -15.49 -11.35
CA LYS A 137 -7.16 -15.92 -12.59
C LYS A 137 -6.19 -16.06 -13.75
N GLU A 138 -6.62 -16.78 -14.75
CA GLU A 138 -6.01 -16.81 -16.07
C GLU A 138 -6.97 -16.17 -17.09
N ALA A 139 -6.45 -15.31 -17.97
CA ALA A 139 -7.24 -14.63 -18.98
C ALA A 139 -6.45 -14.36 -20.25
N GLY A 140 -7.16 -14.23 -21.36
CA GLY A 140 -6.59 -13.87 -22.67
C GLY A 140 -6.59 -12.37 -22.93
N PHE A 141 -6.39 -11.52 -21.92
CA PHE A 141 -6.31 -10.08 -22.13
C PHE A 141 -5.17 -9.73 -23.07
N HIS A 142 -5.37 -8.69 -23.89
CA HIS A 142 -4.44 -8.31 -24.94
C HIS A 142 -3.01 -8.16 -24.42
N VAL A 143 -2.83 -7.37 -23.39
CA VAL A 143 -1.52 -7.11 -22.79
C VAL A 143 -0.86 -8.33 -22.16
N LEU A 144 -1.63 -9.37 -21.78
CA LEU A 144 -1.09 -10.62 -21.28
C LEU A 144 -0.71 -11.59 -22.39
N LYS A 145 -1.38 -11.48 -23.55
CA LYS A 145 -1.24 -12.40 -24.68
C LYS A 145 -0.12 -12.01 -25.63
N TYR A 146 0.05 -10.70 -25.89
CA TYR A 146 0.92 -10.19 -26.95
C TYR A 146 2.25 -9.62 -26.43
N THR A 147 2.49 -9.69 -25.13
CA THR A 147 3.82 -9.48 -24.53
C THR A 147 4.62 -10.79 -24.53
N TYR A 148 5.93 -10.70 -24.74
CA TYR A 148 6.80 -11.89 -24.85
C TYR A 148 7.35 -12.36 -23.50
N MET A 149 7.33 -11.51 -22.50
CA MET A 149 7.77 -11.78 -21.13
C MET A 149 6.59 -12.17 -20.23
N PRO A 150 6.83 -12.65 -19.00
CA PRO A 150 5.79 -12.81 -17.98
C PRO A 150 5.05 -11.49 -17.78
N ALA A 151 3.71 -11.54 -17.80
CA ALA A 151 2.86 -10.37 -17.65
C ALA A 151 1.74 -10.65 -16.62
N VAL A 152 1.39 -9.62 -15.85
CA VAL A 152 0.29 -9.63 -14.89
C VAL A 152 -0.58 -8.40 -15.08
N LEU A 153 -1.90 -8.58 -15.03
CA LEU A 153 -2.87 -7.50 -14.90
C LEU A 153 -3.46 -7.56 -13.50
N MET A 154 -3.38 -6.44 -12.80
CA MET A 154 -3.91 -6.28 -11.45
C MET A 154 -5.15 -5.42 -11.46
N GLU A 155 -6.18 -5.88 -10.76
CA GLU A 155 -7.41 -5.15 -10.45
C GLU A 155 -7.40 -4.85 -8.94
N TYR A 156 -7.20 -3.59 -8.56
CA TYR A 156 -6.98 -3.21 -7.17
C TYR A 156 -8.27 -2.96 -6.36
N GLY A 157 -9.40 -3.41 -6.84
CA GLY A 157 -10.73 -3.31 -6.23
C GLY A 157 -11.76 -2.89 -7.25
N PHE A 158 -13.04 -2.96 -6.88
CA PHE A 158 -14.16 -2.68 -7.75
C PHE A 158 -14.67 -1.26 -7.57
N MET A 159 -14.71 -0.49 -8.64
CA MET A 159 -15.16 0.91 -8.65
C MET A 159 -16.65 1.05 -8.31
N ASP A 160 -17.44 0.03 -8.58
CA ASP A 160 -18.88 -0.02 -8.34
C ASP A 160 -19.28 -0.90 -7.14
N SER A 161 -18.32 -1.22 -6.26
CA SER A 161 -18.56 -1.93 -4.99
C SER A 161 -18.85 -0.96 -3.86
N LEU A 162 -19.87 -1.25 -3.04
CA LEU A 162 -20.17 -0.47 -1.83
C LEU A 162 -19.06 -0.49 -0.79
N VAL A 163 -18.24 -1.55 -0.77
CA VAL A 163 -17.16 -1.74 0.21
C VAL A 163 -15.79 -1.37 -0.34
N ASP A 164 -15.54 -1.56 -1.64
CA ASP A 164 -14.24 -1.27 -2.24
C ASP A 164 -14.09 0.22 -2.60
N ALA A 165 -15.14 0.85 -3.15
CA ALA A 165 -15.08 2.22 -3.64
C ALA A 165 -14.57 3.23 -2.60
N PRO A 166 -15.03 3.23 -1.33
CA PRO A 166 -14.51 4.14 -0.32
C PRO A 166 -13.02 3.93 -0.01
N VAL A 167 -12.51 2.73 -0.24
CA VAL A 167 -11.10 2.35 0.04
C VAL A 167 -10.20 2.72 -1.12
N ILE A 168 -10.59 2.37 -2.35
CA ILE A 168 -9.77 2.64 -3.56
C ILE A 168 -9.66 4.14 -3.87
N LEU A 169 -10.57 4.96 -3.38
CA LEU A 169 -10.49 6.42 -3.48
C LEU A 169 -9.39 7.01 -2.58
N GLN A 170 -8.95 6.29 -1.55
CA GLN A 170 -7.90 6.75 -0.64
C GLN A 170 -6.53 6.63 -1.30
N GLU A 171 -5.79 7.73 -1.29
CA GLU A 171 -4.43 7.77 -1.85
C GLU A 171 -3.48 6.80 -1.14
N ALA A 172 -3.61 6.70 0.18
CA ALA A 172 -2.85 5.76 0.99
C ALA A 172 -3.04 4.29 0.57
N TYR A 173 -4.26 3.92 0.12
CA TYR A 173 -4.50 2.59 -0.42
C TYR A 173 -3.71 2.35 -1.71
N SER A 174 -3.75 3.30 -2.65
CA SER A 174 -3.02 3.20 -3.92
C SER A 174 -1.50 3.08 -3.68
N LYS A 175 -0.95 3.88 -2.76
CA LYS A 175 0.47 3.80 -2.38
C LYS A 175 0.81 2.42 -1.81
N ARG A 176 0.04 1.94 -0.85
CA ARG A 176 0.24 0.62 -0.22
C ARG A 176 0.19 -0.52 -1.23
N MET A 177 -0.78 -0.51 -2.14
CA MET A 177 -0.89 -1.54 -3.18
C MET A 177 0.28 -1.49 -4.16
N ALA A 178 0.73 -0.31 -4.55
CA ALA A 178 1.88 -0.14 -5.44
C ALA A 178 3.18 -0.69 -4.84
N TYR A 179 3.46 -0.39 -3.57
CA TYR A 179 4.64 -0.90 -2.86
C TYR A 179 4.58 -2.41 -2.69
N ALA A 180 3.42 -2.95 -2.29
CA ALA A 180 3.22 -4.39 -2.17
C ALA A 180 3.36 -5.12 -3.51
N THR A 181 2.89 -4.50 -4.61
CA THR A 181 3.07 -5.03 -5.96
C THR A 181 4.55 -5.16 -6.30
N MET A 182 5.35 -4.12 -6.04
CA MET A 182 6.79 -4.15 -6.29
C MET A 182 7.49 -5.18 -5.39
N ASP A 183 7.10 -5.30 -4.12
CA ASP A 183 7.63 -6.32 -3.21
C ASP A 183 7.32 -7.75 -3.73
N GLY A 184 6.12 -7.98 -4.25
CA GLY A 184 5.74 -9.25 -4.88
C GLY A 184 6.58 -9.58 -6.12
N ILE A 185 6.81 -8.58 -6.99
CA ILE A 185 7.69 -8.72 -8.16
C ILE A 185 9.12 -9.04 -7.70
N ALA A 186 9.64 -8.28 -6.75
CA ALA A 186 10.99 -8.41 -6.24
C ALA A 186 11.24 -9.80 -5.64
N ASN A 187 10.26 -10.35 -4.95
CA ASN A 187 10.34 -11.70 -4.36
C ASN A 187 10.54 -12.78 -5.44
N VAL A 188 9.82 -12.70 -6.56
CA VAL A 188 9.95 -13.68 -7.65
C VAL A 188 11.22 -13.46 -8.46
N ALA A 189 11.57 -12.21 -8.73
CA ALA A 189 12.74 -11.85 -9.52
C ALA A 189 14.07 -11.88 -8.73
N GLY A 190 14.02 -12.06 -7.41
CA GLY A 190 15.20 -12.05 -6.55
C GLY A 190 15.88 -10.68 -6.45
N LEU A 191 15.10 -9.59 -6.57
CA LEU A 191 15.61 -8.23 -6.50
C LEU A 191 15.92 -7.83 -5.05
N LYS A 192 16.95 -7.04 -4.87
CA LYS A 192 17.37 -6.55 -3.55
C LYS A 192 16.95 -5.09 -3.38
N LYS A 193 16.39 -4.75 -2.24
CA LYS A 193 16.24 -3.35 -1.86
C LYS A 193 17.62 -2.73 -1.73
N LYS A 194 17.76 -1.51 -2.23
CA LYS A 194 18.95 -0.69 -1.97
C LYS A 194 19.18 -0.70 -0.46
N ALA A 195 20.41 -0.89 -0.05
CA ALA A 195 20.74 -0.62 1.33
C ALA A 195 20.20 0.78 1.60
N SER A 196 19.27 0.90 2.54
CA SER A 196 18.92 2.21 3.05
C SER A 196 20.26 2.89 3.30
N THR A 197 20.50 4.04 2.69
CA THR A 197 21.53 4.94 3.17
C THR A 197 21.02 5.49 4.49
N ALA A 198 20.79 4.56 5.43
CA ALA A 198 20.81 4.88 6.81
C ALA A 198 22.23 5.35 7.03
N SER A 199 22.34 6.67 7.15
CA SER A 199 23.45 7.36 7.75
C SER A 199 24.31 6.36 8.54
N GLU A 200 25.59 6.35 8.17
CA GLU A 200 26.76 5.89 8.89
C GLU A 200 26.49 5.29 10.27
N ASN A 201 27.06 4.11 10.49
CA ASN A 201 27.30 3.55 11.81
C ASN A 201 27.49 4.65 12.88
N VAL A 202 26.39 5.06 13.48
CA VAL A 202 26.47 5.66 14.78
C VAL A 202 26.53 4.49 15.74
N PRO A 203 27.60 4.36 16.54
CA PRO A 203 27.68 3.31 17.55
C PRO A 203 26.44 3.46 18.44
N VAL A 204 25.75 2.35 18.69
CA VAL A 204 24.67 2.30 19.65
C VAL A 204 25.19 2.86 20.96
N PRO A 205 24.77 4.04 21.42
CA PRO A 205 25.01 4.41 22.81
C PRO A 205 23.91 3.70 23.60
N SER A 206 24.31 2.64 24.29
CA SER A 206 23.54 2.16 25.42
C SER A 206 23.56 3.25 26.52
N ALA A 207 22.64 4.18 26.43
CA ALA A 207 22.30 5.06 27.51
C ALA A 207 20.78 5.24 27.46
N LYS A 208 20.09 4.68 28.46
CA LYS A 208 18.69 5.00 28.74
C LYS A 208 18.56 6.52 28.83
N LYS A 209 18.08 7.17 27.79
CA LYS A 209 17.53 8.50 27.87
C LYS A 209 16.23 8.32 28.66
N GLU A 210 16.19 8.73 29.91
CA GLU A 210 14.94 8.89 30.66
C GLU A 210 14.09 9.90 29.88
N SER A 211 13.17 9.39 29.07
CA SER A 211 12.17 10.25 28.45
C SER A 211 11.15 10.60 29.55
N ASN A 212 11.01 11.88 29.86
CA ASN A 212 9.97 12.39 30.78
C ASN A 212 8.54 12.25 30.20
N TYR A 213 8.36 11.49 29.11
CA TYR A 213 7.08 11.28 28.46
C TYR A 213 6.37 10.09 29.11
N THR A 214 5.50 10.38 30.05
CA THR A 214 4.79 9.39 30.88
C THR A 214 3.62 8.74 30.09
N LEU A 215 3.13 7.60 30.61
CA LEU A 215 1.91 6.97 30.08
C LEU A 215 0.71 7.92 30.18
N ASP A 216 0.53 8.59 31.31
CA ASP A 216 -0.59 9.54 31.52
C ASP A 216 -0.54 10.67 30.47
N LYS A 217 0.64 11.21 30.22
CA LYS A 217 0.82 12.24 29.18
C LYS A 217 0.50 11.70 27.79
N PHE A 218 0.91 10.47 27.48
CA PHE A 218 0.56 9.83 26.23
C PHE A 218 -0.96 9.68 26.08
N ILE A 219 -1.65 9.20 27.12
CA ILE A 219 -3.11 9.03 27.09
C ILE A 219 -3.80 10.38 26.83
N GLN A 220 -3.40 11.44 27.58
CA GLN A 220 -3.95 12.79 27.40
C GLN A 220 -3.72 13.32 25.97
N ASP A 221 -2.52 13.13 25.40
CA ASP A 221 -2.22 13.56 24.05
C ASP A 221 -3.03 12.80 22.99
N VAL A 222 -3.25 11.49 23.19
CA VAL A 222 -4.13 10.68 22.34
C VAL A 222 -5.58 11.17 22.46
N GLN A 223 -6.08 11.37 23.67
CA GLN A 223 -7.43 11.87 23.91
C GLN A 223 -7.67 13.23 23.23
N ALA A 224 -6.73 14.17 23.37
CA ALA A 224 -6.79 15.47 22.72
C ALA A 224 -6.81 15.34 21.19
N ALA A 225 -5.93 14.48 20.62
CA ALA A 225 -5.82 14.28 19.18
C ALA A 225 -7.00 13.50 18.56
N THR A 226 -7.77 12.76 19.37
CA THR A 226 -8.89 11.92 18.90
C THR A 226 -10.27 12.45 19.34
N GLY A 227 -10.31 13.59 20.03
CA GLY A 227 -11.55 14.22 20.48
C GLY A 227 -12.24 13.50 21.63
N SER A 228 -11.51 12.74 22.43
CA SER A 228 -12.01 12.16 23.70
C SER A 228 -11.90 13.16 24.84
N GLU A 229 -12.61 12.92 25.95
CA GLU A 229 -12.39 13.66 27.19
C GLU A 229 -10.94 13.48 27.68
N VAL A 230 -10.26 14.61 27.97
CA VAL A 230 -8.83 14.60 28.34
C VAL A 230 -8.70 14.44 29.86
N ASP A 231 -8.87 13.22 30.34
CA ASP A 231 -8.79 12.85 31.76
C ASP A 231 -7.53 12.04 32.13
N GLY A 232 -6.74 11.62 31.14
CA GLY A 232 -5.55 10.80 31.35
C GLY A 232 -5.86 9.33 31.67
N ILE A 233 -7.10 8.89 31.54
CA ILE A 233 -7.54 7.52 31.83
C ILE A 233 -7.89 6.81 30.49
N ALA A 234 -7.13 5.77 30.13
CA ALA A 234 -7.43 4.97 28.96
C ALA A 234 -8.67 4.10 29.21
N GLY A 235 -9.82 4.56 28.73
CA GLY A 235 -11.12 3.91 28.90
C GLY A 235 -11.77 3.52 27.57
N PRO A 236 -13.04 3.01 27.63
CA PRO A 236 -13.81 2.64 26.44
C PRO A 236 -13.97 3.78 25.43
N GLU A 237 -14.08 5.02 25.87
CA GLU A 237 -14.16 6.19 25.02
C GLU A 237 -12.83 6.43 24.29
N THR A 238 -11.72 6.45 25.04
CA THR A 238 -10.38 6.64 24.47
C THR A 238 -10.08 5.62 23.39
N ILE A 239 -10.29 4.31 23.69
CA ILE A 239 -10.06 3.26 22.69
C ILE A 239 -11.09 3.33 21.54
N GLY A 240 -12.33 3.75 21.84
CA GLY A 240 -13.41 3.91 20.87
C GLY A 240 -13.12 4.97 19.81
N ASN A 241 -12.37 6.00 20.17
CA ASN A 241 -12.03 7.13 19.29
C ASN A 241 -10.65 7.01 18.62
N THR A 242 -9.88 5.93 18.91
CA THR A 242 -8.59 5.72 18.23
C THR A 242 -8.76 5.58 16.73
N VAL A 243 -7.77 6.05 15.99
CA VAL A 243 -7.70 5.98 14.53
C VAL A 243 -6.66 4.96 14.08
N THR A 244 -6.81 4.46 12.87
CA THR A 244 -5.77 3.64 12.23
C THR A 244 -4.63 4.54 11.78
N VAL A 245 -3.37 4.18 12.13
CA VAL A 245 -2.16 4.91 11.76
C VAL A 245 -1.13 3.96 11.18
N SER A 246 -0.58 4.31 10.04
CA SER A 246 0.54 3.60 9.41
C SER A 246 1.31 4.54 8.48
N ALA A 247 2.39 4.07 7.87
CA ALA A 247 3.09 4.81 6.82
C ALA A 247 2.20 5.13 5.60
N TYR A 248 0.95 4.68 5.59
CA TYR A 248 0.02 4.79 4.47
C TYR A 248 -1.37 5.34 4.85
N ILE A 249 -1.72 5.28 6.13
CA ILE A 249 -3.05 5.71 6.65
C ILE A 249 -2.82 6.72 7.77
N ASN A 250 -3.48 7.90 7.67
CA ASN A 250 -3.37 8.96 8.68
C ASN A 250 -1.91 9.31 9.01
N GLN A 251 -1.05 9.30 7.99
CA GLN A 251 0.40 9.43 8.10
C GLN A 251 0.84 10.69 8.90
N THR A 252 0.08 11.77 8.81
CA THR A 252 0.34 13.04 9.50
C THR A 252 -0.75 13.41 10.50
N HIS A 253 -1.54 12.42 10.96
CA HIS A 253 -2.58 12.66 11.96
C HIS A 253 -1.94 13.12 13.29
N GLU A 254 -2.63 13.97 14.03
CA GLU A 254 -2.15 14.55 15.29
C GLU A 254 -1.69 13.51 16.33
N VAL A 255 -2.21 12.27 16.27
CA VAL A 255 -1.77 11.20 17.18
C VAL A 255 -0.40 10.61 16.83
N VAL A 256 0.17 10.88 15.64
CA VAL A 256 1.45 10.28 15.21
C VAL A 256 2.59 10.71 16.13
N ALA A 257 2.75 12.01 16.39
CA ALA A 257 3.78 12.51 17.29
C ALA A 257 3.67 11.96 18.73
N PRO A 258 2.48 11.89 19.35
CA PRO A 258 2.28 11.14 20.60
C PRO A 258 2.74 9.69 20.54
N ILE A 259 2.41 8.94 19.48
CA ILE A 259 2.83 7.54 19.33
C ILE A 259 4.35 7.45 19.20
N GLN A 260 4.98 8.31 18.42
CA GLN A 260 6.45 8.35 18.27
C GLN A 260 7.13 8.57 19.63
N ARG A 261 6.65 9.54 20.42
CA ARG A 261 7.15 9.79 21.78
C ARG A 261 6.95 8.58 22.70
N ARG A 262 5.80 7.91 22.60
CA ARG A 262 5.50 6.71 23.38
C ARG A 262 6.42 5.56 23.05
N LEU A 263 6.64 5.29 21.75
CA LEU A 263 7.56 4.25 21.28
C LEU A 263 9.00 4.53 21.75
N ALA A 264 9.47 5.77 21.64
CA ALA A 264 10.78 6.18 22.15
C ALA A 264 10.88 5.99 23.68
N ALA A 265 9.84 6.37 24.43
CA ALA A 265 9.79 6.19 25.88
C ALA A 265 9.76 4.72 26.30
N LEU A 266 9.27 3.83 25.43
CA LEU A 266 9.28 2.38 25.63
C LEU A 266 10.61 1.73 25.18
N GLY A 267 11.56 2.49 24.61
CA GLY A 267 12.87 2.00 24.19
C GLY A 267 12.96 1.61 22.70
N TYR A 268 11.96 1.95 21.89
CA TYR A 268 12.00 1.74 20.43
C TYR A 268 12.64 2.95 19.73
N ASP A 269 13.91 3.21 20.01
CA ASP A 269 14.65 4.40 19.55
C ASP A 269 14.75 4.53 18.02
N ILE A 270 14.51 3.44 17.29
CA ILE A 270 14.44 3.43 15.82
C ILE A 270 13.36 4.37 15.27
N VAL A 271 12.36 4.74 16.07
CA VAL A 271 11.31 5.71 15.70
C VAL A 271 11.89 7.10 15.37
N GLY A 272 13.05 7.44 15.94
CA GLY A 272 13.71 8.74 15.76
C GLY A 272 13.02 9.89 16.52
N GLU A 273 13.26 11.12 16.06
CA GLU A 273 12.61 12.30 16.64
C GLU A 273 11.13 12.32 16.27
N PRO A 274 10.25 12.79 17.18
CA PRO A 274 8.81 12.86 16.94
C PRO A 274 8.46 14.01 15.99
N ASP A 275 8.50 13.73 14.69
CA ASP A 275 8.22 14.68 13.61
C ASP A 275 6.74 14.77 13.21
N GLY A 276 5.90 13.89 13.77
CA GLY A 276 4.46 13.81 13.43
C GLY A 276 4.17 13.12 12.12
N GLU A 277 5.17 12.47 11.49
CA GLU A 277 5.01 11.74 10.25
C GLU A 277 5.24 10.23 10.47
N ALA A 278 4.26 9.41 10.08
CA ALA A 278 4.34 7.96 10.16
C ALA A 278 5.12 7.39 8.95
N GLY A 279 6.42 7.71 8.89
CA GLY A 279 7.34 7.28 7.84
C GLY A 279 7.96 5.89 8.10
N PRO A 280 9.01 5.50 7.34
CA PRO A 280 9.65 4.18 7.46
C PRO A 280 10.21 3.87 8.86
N LYS A 281 10.72 4.88 9.59
CA LYS A 281 11.21 4.71 10.96
C LYS A 281 10.07 4.42 11.94
N PHE A 282 8.94 5.11 11.78
CA PHE A 282 7.73 4.83 12.54
C PHE A 282 7.27 3.39 12.30
N GLU A 283 7.15 2.97 11.03
CA GLU A 283 6.74 1.61 10.67
C GLU A 283 7.66 0.55 11.30
N ALA A 284 8.98 0.75 11.23
CA ALA A 284 9.95 -0.16 11.82
C ALA A 284 9.81 -0.25 13.35
N ALA A 285 9.59 0.87 14.02
CA ALA A 285 9.37 0.91 15.47
C ALA A 285 8.04 0.23 15.86
N VAL A 286 6.98 0.45 15.09
CA VAL A 286 5.69 -0.22 15.30
C VAL A 286 5.82 -1.73 15.13
N LYS A 287 6.52 -2.20 14.09
CA LYS A 287 6.77 -3.65 13.88
C LYS A 287 7.52 -4.26 15.06
N ALA A 288 8.59 -3.62 15.54
CA ALA A 288 9.34 -4.09 16.71
C ALA A 288 8.46 -4.13 17.96
N PHE A 289 7.66 -3.08 18.22
CA PHE A 289 6.70 -3.06 19.31
C PHE A 289 5.66 -4.18 19.19
N GLN A 290 5.13 -4.42 18.00
CA GLN A 290 4.13 -5.45 17.75
C GLN A 290 4.69 -6.85 17.99
N GLU A 291 5.95 -7.11 17.60
CA GLU A 291 6.65 -8.38 17.83
C GLU A 291 6.82 -8.65 19.33
N ASP A 292 7.37 -7.68 20.07
CA ASP A 292 7.60 -7.79 21.52
C ASP A 292 6.29 -7.99 22.32
N HIS A 293 5.20 -7.40 21.85
CA HIS A 293 3.90 -7.48 22.51
C HIS A 293 2.95 -8.54 21.92
N HIS A 294 3.47 -9.44 21.07
CA HIS A 294 2.70 -10.50 20.43
C HIS A 294 1.44 -10.00 19.70
N CYS A 295 1.53 -8.84 19.06
CA CYS A 295 0.52 -8.32 18.16
C CYS A 295 0.75 -8.87 16.74
N ARG A 296 -0.17 -8.57 15.82
CA ARG A 296 0.07 -8.79 14.39
C ARG A 296 1.17 -7.83 13.93
N VAL A 297 2.27 -8.36 13.40
CA VAL A 297 3.43 -7.58 12.95
C VAL A 297 3.20 -7.10 11.52
N ASP A 298 2.58 -5.95 11.36
CA ASP A 298 2.25 -5.35 10.06
C ASP A 298 2.73 -3.88 9.92
N GLY A 299 3.20 -3.28 11.01
CA GLY A 299 3.62 -1.88 11.03
C GLY A 299 2.46 -0.88 11.03
N GLU A 300 1.21 -1.36 11.19
CA GLU A 300 0.01 -0.57 11.28
C GLU A 300 -0.58 -0.62 12.70
N ILE A 301 -0.95 0.52 13.24
CA ILE A 301 -1.69 0.62 14.50
C ILE A 301 -3.17 0.78 14.14
N THR A 302 -3.85 -0.35 13.89
CA THR A 302 -5.27 -0.36 13.52
C THR A 302 -6.13 0.14 14.67
N ALA A 303 -7.10 1.02 14.38
CA ALA A 303 -8.07 1.57 15.34
C ALA A 303 -8.69 0.47 16.21
N LYS A 304 -8.82 0.74 17.51
CA LYS A 304 -9.46 -0.14 18.52
C LYS A 304 -8.81 -1.51 18.71
N ASN A 305 -7.72 -1.81 17.99
CA ASN A 305 -7.09 -3.12 17.97
C ASN A 305 -6.03 -3.29 19.07
N LYS A 306 -5.49 -4.51 19.18
CA LYS A 306 -4.55 -4.93 20.25
C LYS A 306 -3.32 -4.02 20.35
N THR A 307 -2.78 -3.55 19.22
CA THR A 307 -1.62 -2.64 19.24
C THR A 307 -1.94 -1.33 19.98
N TRP A 308 -3.09 -0.71 19.73
CA TRP A 308 -3.54 0.46 20.50
C TRP A 308 -3.72 0.14 21.98
N GLN A 309 -4.37 -0.99 22.32
CA GLN A 309 -4.60 -1.38 23.69
C GLN A 309 -3.28 -1.58 24.46
N LYS A 310 -2.26 -2.15 23.80
CA LYS A 310 -0.91 -2.30 24.37
C LYS A 310 -0.19 -0.97 24.56
N LEU A 311 -0.27 -0.04 23.58
CA LEU A 311 0.30 1.30 23.71
C LEU A 311 -0.32 2.09 24.88
N LEU A 312 -1.64 1.95 25.05
CA LEU A 312 -2.41 2.59 26.14
C LEU A 312 -2.33 1.84 27.47
N ASN A 313 -1.61 0.72 27.52
CA ASN A 313 -1.47 -0.14 28.70
C ASN A 313 -2.81 -0.67 29.25
N MET A 314 -3.74 -1.02 28.35
CA MET A 314 -5.05 -1.60 28.67
C MET A 314 -5.05 -3.14 28.70
N LEU A 315 -3.97 -3.80 28.20
CA LEU A 315 -3.77 -5.25 28.13
C LEU A 315 -2.40 -5.65 28.67
#